data_dc9c749b87b8a0736e3ef00e658cc474
#
_entry.id   dc9c749b87b8a0736e3ef00e658cc474
#
_cell.length_a   1.000
_cell.length_b   1.000
_cell.length_c   1.000
_cell.angle_alpha   90.00
_cell.angle_beta   90.00
_cell.angle_gamma   90.00
#
_symmetry.space_group_name_H-M   'P 1'
#
loop_
_entity.id
_entity.type
_entity.pdbx_description
1 polymer ?
#
loop_
_entity_poly.entity_id
_entity_poly.type
_entity_poly.pdbx_seq_one_letter_code
_entity_poly.pdbx_strand_id
1 'polypeptide(L)'
;MRTMMRRTAGLLLTFLLSLTVCSVAFADDGRAWVWLSSNDKYSKFYAPASVHVSKSVMPSGTTEALATEITAEIKTSFSYEGAEETIRNYKINHVIPNPAQLSYSVAQVRVVPQNRTLQYLGETFYDSAGKVLWSKGEGKEKEMNSQQFDEE
;
A
#
# COMPACT_ATOMS: atom_id res chain seq x y z
N MET A 1 25.95 -27.80 -45.86
CA MET A 1 24.84 -26.86 -45.64
C MET A 1 23.76 -27.38 -44.70
N ARG A 2 24.11 -28.05 -43.61
CA ARG A 2 23.12 -28.59 -42.65
C ARG A 2 23.40 -28.30 -41.20
N THR A 3 24.22 -27.29 -40.89
CA THR A 3 24.66 -26.96 -39.49
C THR A 3 24.35 -25.52 -39.03
N MET A 4 23.56 -24.74 -39.79
CA MET A 4 23.27 -23.36 -39.45
C MET A 4 21.85 -23.11 -38.87
N MET A 5 21.00 -24.15 -38.77
CA MET A 5 19.58 -23.97 -38.32
C MET A 5 19.29 -24.37 -36.88
N ARG A 6 20.30 -24.74 -36.08
CA ARG A 6 20.09 -25.16 -34.70
C ARG A 6 20.47 -24.12 -33.60
N ARG A 7 21.02 -22.96 -34.00
CA ARG A 7 21.47 -21.95 -33.03
C ARG A 7 20.49 -20.77 -32.83
N THR A 8 19.51 -20.61 -33.66
CA THR A 8 18.53 -19.52 -33.55
C THR A 8 17.29 -19.86 -32.72
N ALA A 9 16.97 -21.16 -32.50
CA ALA A 9 15.83 -21.55 -31.68
C ALA A 9 16.07 -21.42 -30.19
N GLY A 10 17.33 -21.47 -29.76
CA GLY A 10 17.70 -21.33 -28.34
C GLY A 10 17.65 -19.90 -27.81
N LEU A 11 17.85 -18.90 -28.68
CA LEU A 11 17.87 -17.50 -28.28
C LEU A 11 16.47 -16.87 -28.15
N LEU A 12 15.49 -17.42 -28.89
CA LEU A 12 14.11 -16.94 -28.80
C LEU A 12 13.39 -17.45 -27.53
N LEU A 13 13.77 -18.63 -27.04
CA LEU A 13 13.16 -19.22 -25.85
C LEU A 13 13.61 -18.54 -24.55
N THR A 14 14.84 -17.98 -24.52
CA THR A 14 15.38 -17.25 -23.39
C THR A 14 14.82 -15.84 -23.26
N PHE A 15 14.34 -15.24 -24.35
CA PHE A 15 13.75 -13.90 -24.32
C PHE A 15 12.27 -13.90 -23.91
N LEU A 16 11.58 -15.02 -24.07
CA LEU A 16 10.18 -15.16 -23.68
C LEU A 16 10.00 -15.46 -22.18
N LEU A 17 11.07 -15.90 -21.50
CA LEU A 17 11.03 -16.22 -20.06
C LEU A 17 11.31 -15.01 -19.16
N SER A 18 11.71 -13.87 -19.72
CA SER A 18 12.07 -12.66 -18.97
C SER A 18 10.94 -11.64 -18.84
N LEU A 19 9.74 -11.93 -19.34
CA LEU A 19 8.58 -11.01 -19.31
C LEU A 19 7.49 -11.39 -18.31
N THR A 20 7.76 -12.37 -17.44
CA THR A 20 6.78 -12.81 -16.42
C THR A 20 7.21 -12.54 -14.99
N VAL A 21 7.91 -11.44 -14.72
CA VAL A 21 8.23 -11.10 -13.34
C VAL A 21 7.95 -9.62 -13.10
N CYS A 22 6.69 -9.26 -12.89
CA CYS A 22 6.32 -8.06 -12.13
C CYS A 22 4.96 -8.23 -11.48
N SER A 23 4.80 -9.27 -10.71
CA SER A 23 3.86 -9.28 -9.60
C SER A 23 4.62 -9.83 -8.40
N VAL A 24 5.47 -8.97 -7.84
CA VAL A 24 5.99 -9.22 -6.49
C VAL A 24 4.81 -8.95 -5.56
N ALA A 25 3.94 -9.92 -5.42
CA ALA A 25 3.03 -9.98 -4.30
C ALA A 25 3.92 -10.27 -3.08
N PHE A 26 4.27 -9.25 -2.34
CA PHE A 26 4.80 -9.45 -0.99
C PHE A 26 3.66 -9.99 -0.15
N ALA A 27 3.56 -11.31 -0.05
CA ALA A 27 2.67 -11.99 0.86
C ALA A 27 3.34 -11.96 2.24
N ASP A 28 3.14 -10.88 2.97
CA ASP A 28 3.66 -10.73 4.33
C ASP A 28 2.74 -11.42 5.36
N ASP A 29 1.48 -11.59 5.03
CA ASP A 29 0.44 -12.17 5.91
C ASP A 29 -0.57 -13.04 5.15
N GLY A 30 -0.22 -13.46 3.93
CA GLY A 30 -1.10 -14.20 3.03
C GLY A 30 -2.15 -13.33 2.33
N ARG A 31 -2.12 -12.01 2.51
CA ARG A 31 -3.02 -11.08 1.81
C ARG A 31 -2.44 -10.67 0.47
N ALA A 32 -3.31 -10.49 -0.51
CA ALA A 32 -2.94 -9.87 -1.77
C ALA A 32 -2.91 -8.35 -1.61
N TRP A 33 -1.79 -7.74 -1.93
CA TRP A 33 -1.61 -6.29 -1.91
C TRP A 33 -1.51 -5.77 -3.33
N VAL A 34 -2.27 -4.71 -3.65
CA VAL A 34 -2.27 -4.05 -4.95
C VAL A 34 -1.62 -2.69 -4.81
N TRP A 35 -0.66 -2.41 -5.67
CA TRP A 35 0.08 -1.15 -5.69
C TRP A 35 -0.84 0.05 -5.99
N LEU A 36 -0.65 1.14 -5.27
CA LEU A 36 -1.35 2.41 -5.46
C LEU A 36 -0.43 3.50 -6.00
N SER A 37 0.67 3.75 -5.31
CA SER A 37 1.61 4.83 -5.65
C SER A 37 2.97 4.57 -5.02
N SER A 38 3.99 5.25 -5.53
CA SER A 38 5.35 5.25 -4.95
C SER A 38 6.04 6.57 -5.23
N ASN A 39 6.88 6.98 -4.29
CA ASN A 39 7.92 7.99 -4.44
C ASN A 39 9.24 7.46 -3.86
N ASP A 40 10.24 8.31 -3.70
CA ASP A 40 11.57 7.89 -3.20
C ASP A 40 11.55 7.40 -1.74
N LYS A 41 10.54 7.77 -0.97
CA LYS A 41 10.43 7.48 0.46
C LYS A 41 9.42 6.38 0.78
N TYR A 42 8.31 6.33 0.02
CA TYR A 42 7.15 5.49 0.33
C TYR A 42 6.63 4.73 -0.88
N SER A 43 6.19 3.49 -0.64
CA SER A 43 5.37 2.74 -1.58
C SER A 43 4.08 2.33 -0.89
N LYS A 44 2.94 2.66 -1.48
CA LYS A 44 1.60 2.40 -0.92
C LYS A 44 0.86 1.33 -1.68
N PHE A 45 0.18 0.47 -0.94
CA PHE A 45 -0.60 -0.65 -1.44
C PHE A 45 -1.93 -0.72 -0.69
N TYR A 46 -2.94 -1.30 -1.31
CA TYR A 46 -4.20 -1.62 -0.62
C TYR A 46 -4.51 -3.11 -0.72
N ALA A 47 -5.27 -3.64 0.22
CA ALA A 47 -5.76 -5.00 0.21
C ALA A 47 -7.19 -5.03 -0.37
N PRO A 48 -7.44 -5.56 -1.59
CA PRO A 48 -8.79 -5.58 -2.19
C PRO A 48 -9.82 -6.29 -1.31
N ALA A 49 -9.42 -7.37 -0.64
CA ALA A 49 -10.31 -8.13 0.25
C ALA A 49 -10.74 -7.35 1.51
N SER A 50 -10.05 -6.26 1.86
CA SER A 50 -10.37 -5.40 3.00
C SER A 50 -11.33 -4.26 2.66
N VAL A 51 -11.62 -4.06 1.38
CA VAL A 51 -12.50 -2.96 0.95
C VAL A 51 -13.95 -3.28 1.28
N HIS A 52 -14.55 -2.47 2.14
CA HIS A 52 -15.93 -2.62 2.58
C HIS A 52 -16.68 -1.30 2.47
N VAL A 53 -17.91 -1.36 1.94
CA VAL A 53 -18.86 -0.24 2.02
C VAL A 53 -19.48 -0.27 3.43
N SER A 54 -19.07 0.66 4.28
CA SER A 54 -19.55 0.75 5.67
C SER A 54 -20.87 1.52 5.78
N LYS A 55 -21.10 2.47 4.86
CA LYS A 55 -22.37 3.20 4.74
C LYS A 55 -22.74 3.41 3.28
N SER A 56 -24.04 3.32 3.01
CA SER A 56 -24.62 3.60 1.70
C SER A 56 -25.97 4.29 1.85
N VAL A 57 -26.38 5.04 0.83
CA VAL A 57 -27.69 5.66 0.70
C VAL A 57 -28.34 5.23 -0.61
N MET A 58 -29.67 5.14 -0.61
CA MET A 58 -30.46 4.91 -1.82
C MET A 58 -30.96 6.25 -2.32
N PRO A 59 -30.41 6.83 -3.39
CA PRO A 59 -30.94 8.09 -3.94
C PRO A 59 -32.37 7.91 -4.46
N SER A 60 -33.21 8.93 -4.29
CA SER A 60 -34.57 8.91 -4.78
C SER A 60 -34.62 8.70 -6.30
N GLY A 61 -35.43 7.72 -6.73
CA GLY A 61 -35.58 7.40 -8.15
C GLY A 61 -34.53 6.48 -8.74
N THR A 62 -33.64 5.91 -7.93
CA THR A 62 -32.63 4.92 -8.35
C THR A 62 -32.88 3.57 -7.68
N THR A 63 -32.39 2.50 -8.33
CA THR A 63 -32.39 1.13 -7.78
C THR A 63 -31.00 0.74 -7.26
N GLU A 64 -30.01 1.61 -7.39
CA GLU A 64 -28.63 1.37 -6.98
C GLU A 64 -28.27 2.17 -5.72
N ALA A 65 -27.68 1.49 -4.75
CA ALA A 65 -27.15 2.13 -3.56
C ALA A 65 -25.84 2.85 -3.88
N LEU A 66 -25.73 4.09 -3.39
CA LEU A 66 -24.50 4.87 -3.49
C LEU A 66 -23.68 4.71 -2.20
N ALA A 67 -22.43 4.27 -2.31
CA ALA A 67 -21.52 4.18 -1.19
C ALA A 67 -21.21 5.59 -0.66
N THR A 68 -21.44 5.82 0.63
CA THR A 68 -21.15 7.11 1.30
C THR A 68 -19.96 7.00 2.23
N GLU A 69 -19.59 5.81 2.65
CA GLU A 69 -18.39 5.56 3.45
C GLU A 69 -17.81 4.19 3.08
N ILE A 70 -16.49 4.16 2.86
CA ILE A 70 -15.74 2.97 2.51
C ILE A 70 -14.61 2.81 3.51
N THR A 71 -14.34 1.59 3.96
CA THR A 71 -13.15 1.23 4.75
C THR A 71 -12.25 0.32 3.95
N ALA A 72 -10.95 0.44 4.14
CA ALA A 72 -9.95 -0.40 3.51
C ALA A 72 -8.67 -0.47 4.36
N GLU A 73 -7.80 -1.45 4.07
CA GLU A 73 -6.46 -1.51 4.64
C GLU A 73 -5.44 -1.02 3.61
N ILE A 74 -4.54 -0.16 4.08
CA ILE A 74 -3.42 0.38 3.31
C ILE A 74 -2.11 -0.04 3.98
N LYS A 75 -1.20 -0.61 3.18
CA LYS A 75 0.18 -0.90 3.57
C LYS A 75 1.09 0.17 2.99
N THR A 76 1.98 0.72 3.82
CA THR A 76 3.04 1.64 3.39
C THR A 76 4.38 0.98 3.67
N SER A 77 5.19 0.77 2.63
CA SER A 77 6.59 0.36 2.76
C SER A 77 7.49 1.60 2.76
N PHE A 78 8.52 1.57 3.58
CA PHE A 78 9.43 2.70 3.78
C PHE A 78 10.80 2.41 3.18
N SER A 79 11.38 3.42 2.50
CA SER A 79 12.83 3.50 2.34
C SER A 79 13.47 3.90 3.68
N TYR A 80 14.79 3.88 3.77
CA TYR A 80 15.48 4.35 4.97
C TYR A 80 15.12 5.81 5.31
N GLU A 81 15.12 6.67 4.31
CA GLU A 81 14.77 8.08 4.45
C GLU A 81 13.30 8.28 4.85
N GLY A 82 12.38 7.51 4.25
CA GLY A 82 10.97 7.52 4.61
C GLY A 82 10.73 7.04 6.04
N ALA A 83 11.45 6.01 6.48
CA ALA A 83 11.41 5.53 7.85
C ALA A 83 11.94 6.59 8.84
N GLU A 84 13.08 7.22 8.53
CA GLU A 84 13.64 8.30 9.36
C GLU A 84 12.68 9.47 9.52
N GLU A 85 12.07 9.92 8.42
CA GLU A 85 11.10 11.00 8.43
C GLU A 85 9.85 10.64 9.24
N THR A 86 9.31 9.43 9.06
CA THR A 86 8.16 8.93 9.80
C THR A 86 8.43 8.89 11.31
N ILE A 87 9.58 8.32 11.71
CA ILE A 87 10.00 8.26 13.12
C ILE A 87 10.11 9.66 13.72
N ARG A 88 10.66 10.61 12.99
CA ARG A 88 10.79 12.00 13.42
C ARG A 88 9.44 12.69 13.57
N ASN A 89 8.56 12.53 12.57
CA ASN A 89 7.24 13.16 12.56
C ASN A 89 6.34 12.66 13.69
N TYR A 90 6.39 11.37 14.00
CA TYR A 90 5.65 10.80 15.13
C TYR A 90 6.38 10.88 16.47
N LYS A 91 7.63 11.39 16.49
CA LYS A 91 8.47 11.52 17.69
C LYS A 91 8.66 10.20 18.43
N ILE A 92 8.80 9.12 17.67
CA ILE A 92 8.94 7.74 18.19
C ILE A 92 10.36 7.19 18.13
N ASN A 93 11.35 8.07 18.03
CA ASN A 93 12.76 7.71 18.04
C ASN A 93 13.22 6.97 19.32
N HIS A 94 12.48 7.13 20.42
CA HIS A 94 12.71 6.38 21.66
C HIS A 94 12.16 4.94 21.60
N VAL A 95 11.23 4.66 20.70
CA VAL A 95 10.67 3.32 20.45
C VAL A 95 11.38 2.63 19.30
N ILE A 96 11.65 3.37 18.23
CA ILE A 96 12.36 2.90 17.03
C ILE A 96 13.61 3.77 16.84
N PRO A 97 14.72 3.43 17.53
CA PRO A 97 15.91 4.27 17.51
C PRO A 97 16.69 4.22 16.20
N ASN A 98 16.54 3.14 15.43
CA ASN A 98 17.21 2.97 14.15
C ASN A 98 16.17 2.87 13.01
N PRO A 99 16.17 3.82 12.05
CA PRO A 99 15.25 3.79 10.91
C PRO A 99 15.29 2.49 10.08
N ALA A 100 16.42 1.81 10.04
CA ALA A 100 16.55 0.52 9.35
C ALA A 100 15.68 -0.60 9.95
N GLN A 101 15.17 -0.43 11.16
CA GLN A 101 14.25 -1.37 11.81
C GLN A 101 12.81 -1.24 11.30
N LEU A 102 12.41 -0.06 10.82
CA LEU A 102 11.08 0.19 10.31
C LEU A 102 11.00 -0.20 8.83
N SER A 103 10.23 -1.24 8.54
CA SER A 103 10.08 -1.77 7.20
C SER A 103 8.77 -1.31 6.53
N TYR A 104 7.66 -1.46 7.24
CA TYR A 104 6.34 -1.11 6.71
C TYR A 104 5.33 -0.80 7.81
N SER A 105 4.22 -0.20 7.43
CA SER A 105 3.03 -0.06 8.28
C SER A 105 1.80 -0.62 7.57
N VAL A 106 0.79 -0.97 8.37
CA VAL A 106 -0.56 -1.30 7.90
C VAL A 106 -1.54 -0.42 8.65
N ALA A 107 -2.35 0.31 7.91
CA ALA A 107 -3.36 1.21 8.43
C ALA A 107 -4.75 0.79 7.97
N GLN A 108 -5.75 0.89 8.86
CA GLN A 108 -7.14 0.89 8.46
C GLN A 108 -7.57 2.33 8.18
N VAL A 109 -8.17 2.55 7.01
CA VAL A 109 -8.61 3.88 6.58
C VAL A 109 -10.11 3.90 6.32
N ARG A 110 -10.71 5.07 6.55
CA ARG A 110 -12.08 5.39 6.19
C ARG A 110 -12.07 6.48 5.13
N VAL A 111 -12.79 6.25 4.04
CA VAL A 111 -12.92 7.18 2.92
C VAL A 111 -14.38 7.60 2.81
N VAL A 112 -14.61 8.91 2.69
CA VAL A 112 -15.92 9.51 2.39
C VAL A 112 -15.84 10.13 1.00
N PRO A 113 -16.28 9.41 -0.07
CA PRO A 113 -16.06 9.83 -1.45
C PRO A 113 -16.69 11.19 -1.79
N GLN A 114 -17.89 11.47 -1.26
CA GLN A 114 -18.61 12.71 -1.52
C GLN A 114 -17.89 13.95 -1.00
N ASN A 115 -17.22 13.81 0.15
CA ASN A 115 -16.44 14.87 0.79
C ASN A 115 -14.99 14.89 0.30
N ARG A 116 -14.56 13.84 -0.42
CA ARG A 116 -13.16 13.61 -0.80
C ARG A 116 -12.25 13.67 0.43
N THR A 117 -12.66 12.98 1.50
CA THR A 117 -11.89 12.91 2.75
C THR A 117 -11.46 11.49 3.04
N LEU A 118 -10.33 11.39 3.75
CA LEU A 118 -9.73 10.16 4.22
C LEU A 118 -9.34 10.32 5.70
N GLN A 119 -9.53 9.27 6.48
CA GLN A 119 -9.11 9.22 7.87
C GLN A 119 -8.42 7.89 8.18
N TYR A 120 -7.27 7.96 8.80
CA TYR A 120 -6.60 6.79 9.37
C TYR A 120 -7.28 6.42 10.69
N LEU A 121 -7.86 5.24 10.77
CA LEU A 121 -8.56 4.73 11.97
C LEU A 121 -7.58 4.08 12.95
N GLY A 122 -6.44 3.66 12.47
CA GLY A 122 -5.36 3.09 13.23
C GLY A 122 -4.25 2.66 12.30
N GLU A 123 -3.01 2.67 12.77
CA GLU A 123 -1.83 2.29 12.00
C GLU A 123 -0.87 1.54 12.89
N THR A 124 -0.35 0.42 12.41
CA THR A 124 0.64 -0.41 13.10
C THR A 124 1.89 -0.51 12.27
N PHE A 125 3.04 -0.30 12.90
CA PHE A 125 4.36 -0.27 12.30
C PHE A 125 5.12 -1.56 12.60
N TYR A 126 5.80 -2.10 11.60
CA TYR A 126 6.43 -3.41 11.62
C TYR A 126 7.89 -3.37 11.16
N ASP A 127 8.68 -4.29 11.68
CA ASP A 127 9.99 -4.61 11.11
C ASP A 127 9.86 -5.54 9.88
N SER A 128 11.00 -5.89 9.28
CA SER A 128 11.04 -6.77 8.10
C SER A 128 10.62 -8.22 8.40
N ALA A 129 10.61 -8.63 9.67
CA ALA A 129 10.15 -9.95 10.11
C ALA A 129 8.65 -9.97 10.46
N GLY A 130 7.94 -8.83 10.33
CA GLY A 130 6.52 -8.71 10.68
C GLY A 130 6.27 -8.52 12.17
N LYS A 131 7.30 -8.18 12.96
CA LYS A 131 7.15 -7.87 14.37
C LYS A 131 6.61 -6.46 14.54
N VAL A 132 5.61 -6.28 15.40
CA VAL A 132 5.06 -4.98 15.76
C VAL A 132 6.10 -4.16 16.52
N LEU A 133 6.39 -2.96 16.02
CA LEU A 133 7.27 -2.00 16.67
C LEU A 133 6.49 -0.95 17.45
N TRP A 134 5.40 -0.46 16.87
CA TRP A 134 4.58 0.58 17.47
C TRP A 134 3.20 0.62 16.81
N SER A 135 2.21 1.18 17.50
CA SER A 135 0.87 1.39 16.97
C SER A 135 0.36 2.77 17.31
N LYS A 136 -0.38 3.36 16.39
CA LYS A 136 -1.03 4.66 16.50
C LYS A 136 -2.54 4.47 16.43
N GLY A 137 -3.28 5.23 17.21
CA GLY A 137 -4.73 5.26 17.19
C GLY A 137 -5.31 6.10 16.05
N GLU A 138 -6.59 6.44 16.16
CA GLU A 138 -7.33 7.20 15.17
C GLU A 138 -6.74 8.60 14.96
N GLY A 139 -6.54 8.95 13.69
CA GLY A 139 -6.08 10.26 13.25
C GLY A 139 -7.22 11.21 12.92
N LYS A 140 -6.88 12.43 12.52
CA LYS A 140 -7.86 13.42 12.04
C LYS A 140 -8.30 13.10 10.62
N GLU A 141 -9.54 13.45 10.28
CA GLU A 141 -10.03 13.45 8.91
C GLU A 141 -9.30 14.51 8.07
N LYS A 142 -8.90 14.14 6.86
CA LYS A 142 -8.17 14.98 5.91
C LYS A 142 -8.83 14.98 4.56
N GLU A 143 -8.72 16.09 3.85
CA GLU A 143 -9.12 16.15 2.45
C GLU A 143 -8.15 15.34 1.59
N MET A 144 -8.68 14.54 0.67
CA MET A 144 -7.88 13.85 -0.35
C MET A 144 -7.53 14.85 -1.44
N ASN A 145 -6.29 15.25 -1.51
CA ASN A 145 -5.74 15.90 -2.70
C ASN A 145 -4.62 15.03 -3.29
N SER A 146 -4.32 15.23 -4.56
CA SER A 146 -3.35 14.42 -5.29
C SER A 146 -1.91 14.53 -4.77
N GLN A 147 -1.62 15.48 -3.90
CA GLN A 147 -0.30 15.69 -3.30
C GLN A 147 -0.18 15.09 -1.90
N GLN A 148 -1.28 14.88 -1.19
CA GLN A 148 -1.26 14.43 0.22
C GLN A 148 -1.12 12.92 0.42
N PHE A 149 -1.17 12.11 -0.62
CA PHE A 149 -0.75 10.72 -0.52
C PHE A 149 0.77 10.57 -0.34
N ASP A 150 1.52 11.66 -0.56
CA ASP A 150 2.98 11.66 -0.57
C ASP A 150 3.61 12.33 0.66
N GLU A 151 2.85 13.00 1.54
CA GLU A 151 3.39 13.86 2.61
C GLU A 151 2.99 13.45 4.04
N GLU A 152 2.76 12.17 4.29
CA GLU A 152 2.65 11.67 5.69
C GLU A 152 3.49 10.48 5.97
#